data_f504b6caf331d3bc112b1dd29a6c28ec
#
_entry.id   f504b6caf331d3bc112b1dd29a6c28ec
#
_cell.length_a   1.000
_cell.length_b   1.000
_cell.length_c   1.000
_cell.angle_alpha   90.00
_cell.angle_beta   90.00
_cell.angle_gamma   90.00
#
_symmetry.space_group_name_H-M   'P 1'
#
loop_
_entity.id
_entity.type
_entity.pdbx_description
1 polymer ?
#
loop_
_entity_poly.entity_id
_entity_poly.type
_entity_poly.pdbx_seq_one_letter_code
_entity_poly.pdbx_strand_id
1 'polypeptide(L)'
;MIKDFKRPILHLICLAPSLWLFHQMWLWYNFAPHSLTANPIEYITDFTGDWTVRFLLISLSVTPLAKIFKFKILKYRRAIGLYAFYYASLHFLNYMVLDYFFDWTLILEDIFKRPALTFGMIGFTLLIPLAITSTKLIIKKMGKNWIKLHRLVYVLTIFAIVHNYMMVKADVLIPIIHASILTVLLGYRVFSYKSKK
;
A
#
# COMPACT_ATOMS: atom_id res chain seq x y z
N MET A 1 34.32 -1.48 -1.94
CA MET A 1 32.89 -1.38 -2.29
C MET A 1 32.09 -2.14 -1.25
N ILE A 2 31.71 -1.51 -0.13
CA ILE A 2 30.94 -2.16 0.94
C ILE A 2 29.53 -2.43 0.37
N LYS A 3 29.22 -3.70 0.08
CA LYS A 3 27.86 -4.11 -0.33
C LYS A 3 26.89 -3.62 0.74
N ASP A 4 25.90 -2.83 0.34
CA ASP A 4 24.86 -2.25 1.24
C ASP A 4 23.98 -3.40 1.76
N PHE A 5 24.49 -4.12 2.77
CA PHE A 5 23.89 -5.31 3.36
C PHE A 5 22.47 -5.05 3.92
N LYS A 6 22.14 -3.76 4.11
CA LYS A 6 20.83 -3.34 4.62
C LYS A 6 19.70 -3.43 3.59
N ARG A 7 20.01 -3.47 2.29
CA ARG A 7 18.97 -3.58 1.24
C ARG A 7 18.33 -4.96 1.19
N PRO A 8 19.07 -6.08 1.11
CA PRO A 8 18.45 -7.40 1.12
C PRO A 8 17.63 -7.65 2.40
N ILE A 9 18.10 -7.16 3.56
CA ILE A 9 17.33 -7.25 4.81
C ILE A 9 16.01 -6.48 4.71
N LEU A 10 16.01 -5.27 4.14
CA LEU A 10 14.76 -4.52 3.90
C LEU A 10 13.79 -5.33 3.03
N HIS A 11 14.27 -5.93 1.94
CA HIS A 11 13.43 -6.72 1.06
C HIS A 11 12.85 -7.95 1.77
N LEU A 12 13.65 -8.64 2.59
CA LEU A 12 13.17 -9.77 3.41
C LEU A 12 12.08 -9.33 4.38
N ILE A 13 12.29 -8.23 5.11
CA ILE A 13 11.29 -7.69 6.05
C ILE A 13 10.00 -7.30 5.31
N CYS A 14 10.11 -6.66 4.15
CA CYS A 14 8.93 -6.23 3.39
C CYS A 14 8.19 -7.42 2.74
N LEU A 15 8.87 -8.51 2.41
CA LEU A 15 8.27 -9.73 1.86
C LEU A 15 7.74 -10.67 2.95
N ALA A 16 8.24 -10.58 4.18
CA ALA A 16 7.88 -11.52 5.25
C ALA A 16 6.36 -11.70 5.42
N PRO A 17 5.51 -10.63 5.42
CA PRO A 17 4.07 -10.82 5.53
C PRO A 17 3.47 -11.63 4.40
N SER A 18 3.87 -11.40 3.14
CA SER A 18 3.35 -12.17 2.01
C SER A 18 3.84 -13.62 2.01
N LEU A 19 5.10 -13.86 2.39
CA LEU A 19 5.63 -15.22 2.54
C LEU A 19 4.88 -16.01 3.61
N TRP A 20 4.58 -15.35 4.75
CA TRP A 20 3.75 -15.95 5.79
C TRP A 20 2.34 -16.25 5.27
N LEU A 21 1.69 -15.31 4.55
CA LEU A 21 0.37 -15.51 3.98
C LEU A 21 0.36 -16.67 2.98
N PHE A 22 1.32 -16.74 2.07
CA PHE A 22 1.43 -17.85 1.11
C PHE A 22 1.63 -19.20 1.79
N HIS A 23 2.40 -19.25 2.88
CA HIS A 23 2.53 -20.44 3.69
C HIS A 23 1.18 -20.85 4.31
N GLN A 24 0.39 -19.90 4.85
CA GLN A 24 -0.94 -20.19 5.39
C GLN A 24 -1.91 -20.66 4.31
N MET A 25 -1.87 -20.07 3.12
CA MET A 25 -2.66 -20.52 1.95
C MET A 25 -2.28 -21.93 1.52
N TRP A 26 -0.99 -22.27 1.54
CA TRP A 26 -0.51 -23.61 1.23
C TRP A 26 -0.99 -24.64 2.27
N LEU A 27 -0.97 -24.31 3.56
CA LEU A 27 -1.53 -25.15 4.63
C LEU A 27 -3.04 -25.37 4.41
N TRP A 28 -3.77 -24.29 4.14
CA TRP A 28 -5.22 -24.36 3.84
C TRP A 28 -5.52 -25.28 2.65
N TYR A 29 -4.78 -25.12 1.55
CA TYR A 29 -4.93 -25.97 0.37
C TYR A 29 -4.69 -27.46 0.66
N ASN A 30 -3.77 -27.78 1.55
CA ASN A 30 -3.44 -29.16 1.96
C ASN A 30 -4.29 -29.66 3.15
N PHE A 31 -5.37 -28.98 3.52
CA PHE A 31 -6.24 -29.32 4.65
C PHE A 31 -5.49 -29.44 5.99
N ALA A 32 -4.33 -28.79 6.12
CA ALA A 32 -3.55 -28.73 7.36
C ALA A 32 -4.05 -27.60 8.27
N PRO A 33 -3.78 -27.66 9.59
CA PRO A 33 -4.09 -26.57 10.49
C PRO A 33 -3.44 -25.25 10.06
N HIS A 34 -4.23 -24.20 9.94
CA HIS A 34 -3.80 -22.87 9.47
C HIS A 34 -4.38 -21.74 10.34
N SER A 35 -3.80 -20.54 10.23
CA SER A 35 -4.23 -19.35 10.98
C SER A 35 -5.21 -18.45 10.21
N LEU A 36 -5.68 -18.86 9.02
CA LEU A 36 -6.74 -18.17 8.31
C LEU A 36 -8.07 -18.38 9.06
N THR A 37 -8.91 -17.35 9.07
CA THR A 37 -10.22 -17.40 9.74
C THR A 37 -11.18 -18.41 9.08
N ALA A 38 -12.43 -18.50 9.58
CA ALA A 38 -13.49 -19.30 8.98
C ALA A 38 -13.82 -18.89 7.53
N ASN A 39 -13.52 -17.64 7.13
CA ASN A 39 -13.56 -17.17 5.76
C ASN A 39 -12.15 -16.83 5.27
N PRO A 40 -11.38 -17.80 4.72
CA PRO A 40 -10.01 -17.59 4.27
C PRO A 40 -9.86 -16.53 3.17
N ILE A 41 -10.82 -16.45 2.24
CA ILE A 41 -10.78 -15.49 1.13
C ILE A 41 -10.88 -14.06 1.66
N GLU A 42 -11.83 -13.77 2.54
CA GLU A 42 -11.97 -12.46 3.20
C GLU A 42 -10.69 -12.10 3.97
N TYR A 43 -10.13 -13.06 4.74
CA TYR A 43 -8.89 -12.85 5.47
C TYR A 43 -7.71 -12.48 4.56
N ILE A 44 -7.53 -13.20 3.43
CA ILE A 44 -6.46 -12.93 2.45
C ILE A 44 -6.62 -11.53 1.87
N THR A 45 -7.86 -11.15 1.54
CA THR A 45 -8.17 -9.85 0.96
C THR A 45 -7.91 -8.73 1.97
N ASP A 46 -8.39 -8.84 3.20
CA ASP A 46 -8.17 -7.86 4.26
C ASP A 46 -6.68 -7.73 4.62
N PHE A 47 -5.97 -8.85 4.76
CA PHE A 47 -4.55 -8.88 5.07
C PHE A 47 -3.72 -8.13 4.02
N THR A 48 -3.96 -8.38 2.74
CA THR A 48 -3.22 -7.72 1.65
C THR A 48 -3.59 -6.24 1.52
N GLY A 49 -4.84 -5.88 1.74
CA GLY A 49 -5.32 -4.49 1.79
C GLY A 49 -4.68 -3.70 2.93
N ASP A 50 -4.66 -4.25 4.13
CA ASP A 50 -4.04 -3.66 5.32
C ASP A 50 -2.53 -3.42 5.13
N TRP A 51 -1.80 -4.39 4.59
CA TRP A 51 -0.38 -4.21 4.30
C TRP A 51 -0.14 -3.15 3.23
N THR A 52 -1.04 -2.99 2.26
CA THR A 52 -0.99 -1.88 1.30
C THR A 52 -1.01 -0.54 2.01
N VAL A 53 -2.00 -0.31 2.90
CA VAL A 53 -2.13 0.95 3.66
C VAL A 53 -0.93 1.16 4.57
N ARG A 54 -0.47 0.13 5.28
CA ARG A 54 0.73 0.20 6.13
C ARG A 54 1.97 0.63 5.34
N PHE A 55 2.24 0.04 4.17
CA PHE A 55 3.39 0.44 3.35
C PHE A 55 3.25 1.85 2.77
N LEU A 56 2.05 2.31 2.43
CA LEU A 56 1.81 3.70 2.05
C LEU A 56 2.17 4.65 3.20
N LEU A 57 1.67 4.40 4.40
CA LEU A 57 1.94 5.21 5.59
C LEU A 57 3.42 5.19 5.97
N ILE A 58 4.08 4.02 5.95
CA ILE A 58 5.52 3.89 6.20
C ILE A 58 6.30 4.68 5.15
N SER A 59 5.96 4.58 3.86
CA SER A 59 6.62 5.35 2.80
C SER A 59 6.48 6.87 3.02
N LEU A 60 5.32 7.32 3.49
CA LEU A 60 5.08 8.72 3.81
C LEU A 60 5.84 9.17 5.07
N SER A 61 6.02 8.31 6.07
CA SER A 61 6.72 8.61 7.32
C SER A 61 8.24 8.72 7.17
N VAL A 62 8.84 8.08 6.15
CA VAL A 62 10.30 8.10 5.93
C VAL A 62 10.88 9.51 5.89
N THR A 63 10.19 10.47 5.27
CA THR A 63 10.71 11.84 5.13
C THR A 63 10.67 12.62 6.45
N PRO A 64 9.57 12.68 7.22
CA PRO A 64 9.58 13.31 8.53
C PRO A 64 10.57 12.66 9.49
N LEU A 65 10.60 11.32 9.56
CA LEU A 65 11.55 10.60 10.43
C LEU A 65 13.00 10.91 10.07
N ALA A 66 13.35 10.92 8.77
CA ALA A 66 14.70 11.26 8.32
C ALA A 66 15.10 12.69 8.69
N LYS A 67 14.17 13.63 8.73
CA LYS A 67 14.44 15.04 9.08
C LYS A 67 14.53 15.24 10.60
N ILE A 68 13.57 14.70 11.35
CA ILE A 68 13.51 14.88 12.81
C ILE A 68 14.68 14.17 13.49
N PHE A 69 14.90 12.91 13.16
CA PHE A 69 15.92 12.07 13.80
C PHE A 69 17.26 12.02 13.06
N LYS A 70 17.40 12.76 11.95
CA LYS A 70 18.61 12.79 11.09
C LYS A 70 19.03 11.41 10.57
N PHE A 71 18.09 10.45 10.44
CA PHE A 71 18.37 9.11 9.93
C PHE A 71 18.62 9.10 8.42
N LYS A 72 19.60 8.33 7.95
CA LYS A 72 19.92 8.17 6.53
C LYS A 72 19.01 7.14 5.85
N ILE A 73 17.68 7.25 6.03
CA ILE A 73 16.68 6.26 5.54
C ILE A 73 15.98 6.68 4.24
N LEU A 74 16.18 7.90 3.76
CA LEU A 74 15.53 8.41 2.53
C LEU A 74 15.75 7.51 1.30
N LYS A 75 16.91 6.83 1.22
CA LYS A 75 17.25 5.91 0.14
C LYS A 75 16.33 4.69 0.03
N TYR A 76 15.59 4.35 1.10
CA TYR A 76 14.69 3.20 1.15
C TYR A 76 13.24 3.56 0.79
N ARG A 77 12.88 4.87 0.82
CA ARG A 77 11.50 5.35 0.58
C ARG A 77 10.90 4.79 -0.71
N ARG A 78 11.70 4.75 -1.80
CA ARG A 78 11.24 4.24 -3.09
C ARG A 78 10.91 2.75 -3.04
N ALA A 79 11.78 1.94 -2.42
CA ALA A 79 11.54 0.51 -2.28
C ALA A 79 10.28 0.23 -1.46
N ILE A 80 10.10 0.94 -0.35
CA ILE A 80 8.91 0.82 0.51
C ILE A 80 7.63 1.18 -0.27
N GLY A 81 7.66 2.26 -1.07
CA GLY A 81 6.53 2.62 -1.94
C GLY A 81 6.21 1.58 -3.01
N LEU A 82 7.22 0.89 -3.55
CA LEU A 82 7.00 -0.23 -4.47
C LEU A 82 6.41 -1.46 -3.79
N TYR A 83 6.68 -1.67 -2.51
CA TYR A 83 5.98 -2.71 -1.74
C TYR A 83 4.51 -2.37 -1.49
N ALA A 84 4.16 -1.09 -1.34
CA ALA A 84 2.75 -0.70 -1.33
C ALA A 84 2.04 -1.10 -2.63
N PHE A 85 2.69 -0.90 -3.79
CA PHE A 85 2.15 -1.34 -5.08
C PHE A 85 2.08 -2.87 -5.19
N TYR A 86 3.09 -3.59 -4.71
CA TYR A 86 3.10 -5.05 -4.68
C TYR A 86 1.91 -5.62 -3.90
N TYR A 87 1.67 -5.13 -2.67
CA TYR A 87 0.54 -5.59 -1.85
C TYR A 87 -0.81 -5.14 -2.41
N ALA A 88 -0.91 -3.94 -2.98
CA ALA A 88 -2.10 -3.48 -3.69
C ALA A 88 -2.43 -4.38 -4.91
N SER A 89 -1.40 -4.83 -5.62
CA SER A 89 -1.58 -5.76 -6.75
C SER A 89 -2.04 -7.14 -6.28
N LEU A 90 -1.52 -7.66 -5.18
CA LEU A 90 -2.00 -8.90 -4.58
C LEU A 90 -3.46 -8.76 -4.12
N HIS A 91 -3.81 -7.65 -3.45
CA HIS A 91 -5.15 -7.36 -3.01
C HIS A 91 -6.14 -7.32 -4.18
N PHE A 92 -5.79 -6.62 -5.26
CA PHE A 92 -6.61 -6.54 -6.46
C PHE A 92 -6.73 -7.90 -7.18
N LEU A 93 -5.64 -8.68 -7.23
CA LEU A 93 -5.67 -10.03 -7.79
C LEU A 93 -6.57 -10.96 -6.98
N ASN A 94 -6.55 -10.88 -5.65
CA ASN A 94 -7.46 -11.68 -4.81
C ASN A 94 -8.91 -11.38 -5.14
N TYR A 95 -9.28 -10.11 -5.24
CA TYR A 95 -10.61 -9.67 -5.65
C TYR A 95 -10.99 -10.24 -7.02
N MET A 96 -10.10 -10.16 -8.02
CA MET A 96 -10.39 -10.66 -9.37
C MET A 96 -10.48 -12.18 -9.44
N VAL A 97 -9.59 -12.89 -8.73
CA VAL A 97 -9.43 -14.36 -8.85
C VAL A 97 -10.34 -15.09 -7.87
N LEU A 98 -10.33 -14.68 -6.59
CA LEU A 98 -10.99 -15.46 -5.53
C LEU A 98 -12.46 -15.06 -5.34
N ASP A 99 -12.82 -13.79 -5.55
CA ASP A 99 -14.21 -13.34 -5.41
C ASP A 99 -15.00 -13.47 -6.72
N TYR A 100 -14.39 -13.15 -7.86
CA TYR A 100 -15.12 -13.04 -9.15
C TYR A 100 -14.66 -13.99 -10.25
N PHE A 101 -13.63 -14.82 -10.02
CA PHE A 101 -13.14 -15.79 -11.04
C PHE A 101 -12.95 -15.18 -12.45
N PHE A 102 -12.48 -13.90 -12.51
CA PHE A 102 -12.31 -13.12 -13.73
C PHE A 102 -13.61 -12.79 -14.49
N ASP A 103 -14.78 -12.82 -13.85
CA ASP A 103 -16.01 -12.32 -14.48
C ASP A 103 -15.99 -10.80 -14.55
N TRP A 104 -15.53 -10.29 -15.71
CA TRP A 104 -15.38 -8.86 -15.95
C TRP A 104 -16.70 -8.09 -15.88
N THR A 105 -17.83 -8.73 -16.22
CA THR A 105 -19.14 -8.10 -16.16
C THR A 105 -19.52 -7.80 -14.73
N LEU A 106 -19.40 -8.80 -13.87
CA LEU A 106 -19.69 -8.66 -12.45
C LEU A 106 -18.70 -7.71 -11.76
N ILE A 107 -17.40 -7.77 -12.10
CA ILE A 107 -16.37 -6.88 -11.55
C ILE A 107 -16.70 -5.42 -11.84
N LEU A 108 -17.02 -5.09 -13.11
CA LEU A 108 -17.33 -3.72 -13.48
C LEU A 108 -18.63 -3.24 -12.82
N GLU A 109 -19.66 -4.06 -12.83
CA GLU A 109 -20.92 -3.75 -12.18
C GLU A 109 -20.74 -3.45 -10.69
N ASP A 110 -19.95 -4.29 -9.99
CA ASP A 110 -19.69 -4.15 -8.56
C ASP A 110 -18.89 -2.87 -8.23
N ILE A 111 -17.86 -2.56 -9.03
CA ILE A 111 -17.07 -1.33 -8.86
C ILE A 111 -17.95 -0.08 -8.95
N PHE A 112 -18.91 -0.04 -9.89
CA PHE A 112 -19.78 1.12 -10.04
C PHE A 112 -20.92 1.16 -9.03
N LYS A 113 -21.42 0.03 -8.56
CA LYS A 113 -22.50 -0.04 -7.57
C LYS A 113 -22.03 0.22 -6.14
N ARG A 114 -20.80 -0.14 -5.80
CA ARG A 114 -20.26 0.01 -4.44
C ARG A 114 -19.21 1.13 -4.37
N PRO A 115 -19.54 2.31 -3.77
CA PRO A 115 -18.62 3.44 -3.66
C PRO A 115 -17.28 3.07 -3.01
N ALA A 116 -17.29 2.15 -2.05
CA ALA A 116 -16.07 1.66 -1.42
C ALA A 116 -15.08 1.09 -2.45
N LEU A 117 -15.56 0.25 -3.39
CA LEU A 117 -14.71 -0.32 -4.44
C LEU A 117 -14.26 0.74 -5.45
N THR A 118 -15.13 1.71 -5.77
CA THR A 118 -14.75 2.84 -6.64
C THR A 118 -13.56 3.60 -6.05
N PHE A 119 -13.55 3.92 -4.75
CA PHE A 119 -12.42 4.55 -4.08
C PHE A 119 -11.15 3.68 -4.12
N GLY A 120 -11.26 2.37 -3.89
CA GLY A 120 -10.15 1.44 -4.01
C GLY A 120 -9.55 1.42 -5.41
N MET A 121 -10.41 1.36 -6.45
CA MET A 121 -9.98 1.36 -7.85
C MET A 121 -9.32 2.67 -8.27
N ILE A 122 -9.83 3.82 -7.82
CA ILE A 122 -9.17 5.12 -8.06
C ILE A 122 -7.79 5.12 -7.42
N GLY A 123 -7.68 4.69 -6.14
CA GLY A 123 -6.41 4.61 -5.43
C GLY A 123 -5.40 3.70 -6.15
N PHE A 124 -5.82 2.51 -6.57
CA PHE A 124 -4.98 1.57 -7.31
C PHE A 124 -4.53 2.12 -8.67
N THR A 125 -5.47 2.69 -9.44
CA THR A 125 -5.17 3.29 -10.75
C THR A 125 -4.14 4.43 -10.63
N LEU A 126 -4.25 5.27 -9.60
CA LEU A 126 -3.27 6.33 -9.33
C LEU A 126 -1.90 5.77 -8.89
N LEU A 127 -1.86 4.59 -8.27
CA LEU A 127 -0.62 3.96 -7.80
C LEU A 127 0.19 3.37 -8.97
N ILE A 128 -0.46 2.90 -10.04
CA ILE A 128 0.19 2.31 -11.22
C ILE A 128 1.26 3.25 -11.83
N PRO A 129 0.94 4.50 -12.23
CA PRO A 129 1.94 5.39 -12.82
C PRO A 129 3.07 5.74 -11.84
N LEU A 130 2.82 5.75 -10.53
CA LEU A 130 3.88 5.95 -9.54
C LEU A 130 4.85 4.76 -9.52
N ALA A 131 4.34 3.54 -9.61
CA ALA A 131 5.16 2.33 -9.66
C ALA A 131 5.99 2.27 -10.96
N ILE A 132 5.35 2.45 -12.12
CA ILE A 132 6.03 2.41 -13.43
C ILE A 132 7.13 3.47 -13.53
N THR A 133 6.87 4.68 -13.03
CA THR A 133 7.84 5.78 -13.08
C THR A 133 8.92 5.72 -11.99
N SER A 134 8.91 4.69 -11.15
CA SER A 134 9.89 4.51 -10.07
C SER A 134 11.22 3.89 -10.52
N THR A 135 11.49 3.72 -11.82
CA THR A 135 12.80 3.26 -12.32
C THR A 135 13.82 4.41 -12.38
N LYS A 136 15.12 4.10 -12.21
CA LYS A 136 16.18 5.13 -12.26
C LYS A 136 16.21 5.88 -13.58
N LEU A 137 15.94 5.18 -14.71
CA LEU A 137 15.93 5.76 -16.06
C LEU A 137 14.79 6.78 -16.19
N ILE A 138 13.59 6.42 -15.79
CA ILE A 138 12.41 7.29 -15.90
C ILE A 138 12.54 8.50 -14.97
N ILE A 139 13.03 8.32 -13.73
CA ILE A 139 13.31 9.42 -12.80
C ILE A 139 14.24 10.44 -13.44
N LYS A 140 15.34 9.98 -14.06
CA LYS A 140 16.29 10.86 -14.74
C LYS A 140 15.65 11.58 -15.95
N LYS A 141 14.83 10.87 -16.74
CA LYS A 141 14.12 11.42 -17.91
C LYS A 141 13.08 12.46 -17.54
N MET A 142 12.29 12.20 -16.48
CA MET A 142 11.19 13.07 -16.05
C MET A 142 11.65 14.30 -15.27
N GLY A 143 12.80 14.23 -14.58
CA GLY A 143 13.33 15.34 -13.78
C GLY A 143 12.31 15.90 -12.78
N LYS A 144 12.03 17.22 -12.85
CA LYS A 144 11.07 17.91 -11.94
C LYS A 144 9.64 17.39 -12.06
N ASN A 145 9.24 16.87 -13.23
CA ASN A 145 7.87 16.33 -13.43
C ASN A 145 7.64 15.04 -12.64
N TRP A 146 8.69 14.26 -12.39
CA TRP A 146 8.62 13.10 -11.53
C TRP A 146 8.15 13.48 -10.11
N ILE A 147 8.67 14.57 -9.55
CA ILE A 147 8.27 15.07 -8.23
C ILE A 147 6.80 15.49 -8.22
N LYS A 148 6.32 16.14 -9.30
CA LYS A 148 4.91 16.55 -9.42
C LYS A 148 3.99 15.32 -9.45
N LEU A 149 4.31 14.33 -10.30
CA LEU A 149 3.55 13.09 -10.40
C LEU A 149 3.51 12.34 -9.05
N HIS A 150 4.66 12.20 -8.39
CA HIS A 150 4.75 11.47 -7.12
C HIS A 150 4.07 12.17 -5.92
N ARG A 151 3.57 13.41 -6.09
CA ARG A 151 2.66 14.03 -5.10
C ARG A 151 1.28 13.36 -5.08
N LEU A 152 0.89 12.65 -6.12
CA LEU A 152 -0.35 11.86 -6.15
C LEU A 152 -0.40 10.81 -5.02
N VAL A 153 0.77 10.43 -4.46
CA VAL A 153 0.82 9.53 -3.30
C VAL A 153 -0.04 10.02 -2.12
N TYR A 154 -0.19 11.34 -1.95
CA TYR A 154 -1.04 11.87 -0.87
C TYR A 154 -2.51 11.63 -1.14
N VAL A 155 -2.94 11.90 -2.37
CA VAL A 155 -4.33 11.73 -2.82
C VAL A 155 -4.72 10.26 -2.80
N LEU A 156 -3.91 9.38 -3.40
CA LEU A 156 -4.21 7.95 -3.43
C LEU A 156 -4.23 7.32 -2.03
N THR A 157 -3.39 7.81 -1.08
CA THR A 157 -3.42 7.30 0.29
C THR A 157 -4.72 7.70 1.01
N ILE A 158 -5.27 8.89 0.72
CA ILE A 158 -6.59 9.28 1.22
C ILE A 158 -7.65 8.31 0.68
N PHE A 159 -7.67 8.05 -0.63
CA PHE A 159 -8.62 7.10 -1.23
C PHE A 159 -8.46 5.69 -0.65
N ALA A 160 -7.23 5.21 -0.43
CA ALA A 160 -6.98 3.91 0.16
C ALA A 160 -7.53 3.80 1.60
N ILE A 161 -7.40 4.86 2.41
CA ILE A 161 -7.94 4.88 3.78
C ILE A 161 -9.47 5.00 3.78
N VAL A 162 -10.05 5.81 2.90
CA VAL A 162 -11.52 5.89 2.74
C VAL A 162 -12.08 4.53 2.33
N HIS A 163 -11.46 3.88 1.34
CA HIS A 163 -11.80 2.52 0.93
C HIS A 163 -11.74 1.54 2.11
N ASN A 164 -10.61 1.50 2.82
CA ASN A 164 -10.41 0.63 3.97
C ASN A 164 -11.47 0.87 5.06
N TYR A 165 -11.79 2.14 5.37
CA TYR A 165 -12.84 2.47 6.34
C TYR A 165 -14.23 2.01 5.91
N MET A 166 -14.57 2.16 4.63
CA MET A 166 -15.89 1.78 4.09
C MET A 166 -16.08 0.27 3.95
N MET A 167 -14.99 -0.50 3.87
CA MET A 167 -15.05 -1.97 3.75
C MET A 167 -15.26 -2.66 5.11
N VAL A 168 -14.86 -2.02 6.21
CA VAL A 168 -14.97 -2.60 7.55
C VAL A 168 -16.41 -2.52 8.04
N LYS A 169 -16.97 -3.67 8.51
CA LYS A 169 -18.36 -3.79 8.95
C LYS A 169 -18.57 -3.52 10.45
N ALA A 170 -17.59 -3.86 11.28
CA ALA A 170 -17.75 -3.84 12.74
C ALA A 170 -16.63 -3.13 13.48
N ASP A 171 -15.37 -3.49 13.27
CA ASP A 171 -14.23 -2.92 13.99
C ASP A 171 -13.51 -1.86 13.16
N VAL A 172 -13.91 -0.61 13.34
CA VAL A 172 -13.34 0.56 12.65
C VAL A 172 -12.04 1.07 13.31
N LEU A 173 -11.53 0.41 14.36
CA LEU A 173 -10.36 0.88 15.11
C LEU A 173 -9.12 1.00 14.22
N ILE A 174 -8.82 -0.03 13.42
CA ILE A 174 -7.65 -0.04 12.54
C ILE A 174 -7.72 1.05 11.45
N PRO A 175 -8.82 1.21 10.69
CA PRO A 175 -8.98 2.33 9.77
C PRO A 175 -8.84 3.72 10.44
N ILE A 176 -9.36 3.91 11.65
CA ILE A 176 -9.22 5.17 12.39
C ILE A 176 -7.75 5.43 12.77
N ILE A 177 -7.02 4.41 13.20
CA ILE A 177 -5.57 4.53 13.47
C ILE A 177 -4.84 4.93 12.18
N HIS A 178 -5.12 4.30 11.05
CA HIS A 178 -4.51 4.65 9.75
C HIS A 178 -4.82 6.10 9.35
N ALA A 179 -6.08 6.54 9.50
CA ALA A 179 -6.51 7.91 9.23
C ALA A 179 -5.81 8.93 10.14
N SER A 180 -5.67 8.62 11.43
CA SER A 180 -4.98 9.47 12.41
C SER A 180 -3.50 9.63 12.06
N ILE A 181 -2.81 8.54 11.72
CA ILE A 181 -1.41 8.58 11.27
C ILE A 181 -1.28 9.42 10.01
N LEU A 182 -2.15 9.23 9.01
CA LEU A 182 -2.12 10.03 7.79
C LEU A 182 -2.32 11.51 8.08
N THR A 183 -3.27 11.86 8.93
CA THR A 183 -3.56 13.25 9.33
C THR A 183 -2.32 13.92 9.93
N VAL A 184 -1.63 13.24 10.84
CA VAL A 184 -0.37 13.75 11.44
C VAL A 184 0.71 13.93 10.37
N LEU A 185 0.87 12.95 9.46
CA LEU A 185 1.88 13.02 8.40
C LEU A 185 1.61 14.16 7.40
N LEU A 186 0.35 14.39 7.03
CA LEU A 186 -0.04 15.49 6.15
C LEU A 186 0.09 16.84 6.86
N GLY A 187 -0.35 16.95 8.12
CA GLY A 187 -0.21 18.13 8.95
C GLY A 187 1.25 18.57 9.08
N TYR A 188 2.15 17.62 9.37
CA TYR A 188 3.59 17.88 9.39
C TYR A 188 4.11 18.47 8.06
N ARG A 189 3.61 17.98 6.92
CA ARG A 189 4.04 18.49 5.61
C ARG A 189 3.57 19.89 5.32
N VAL A 190 2.32 20.21 5.67
CA VAL A 190 1.77 21.57 5.54
C VAL A 190 2.57 22.54 6.41
N PHE A 191 2.83 22.17 7.66
CA PHE A 191 3.64 22.98 8.57
C PHE A 191 5.07 23.19 8.05
N SER A 192 5.75 22.09 7.64
CA SER A 192 7.12 22.17 7.09
C SER A 192 7.21 22.94 5.77
N TYR A 193 6.13 23.09 5.02
CA TYR A 193 6.07 23.91 3.82
C TYR A 193 5.95 25.40 4.15
N LYS A 194 5.07 25.75 5.11
CA LYS A 194 4.89 27.13 5.57
C LYS A 194 6.16 27.70 6.22
N SER A 195 6.87 26.89 6.99
CA SER A 195 8.12 27.30 7.67
C SER A 195 9.32 27.57 6.74
N LYS A 196 9.18 27.28 5.43
CA LYS A 196 10.23 27.53 4.43
C LYS A 196 9.96 28.74 3.52
N LYS A 197 8.80 29.37 3.65
CA LYS A 197 8.44 30.64 3.04
C LYS A 197 8.72 31.79 4.02
#